data_7cc72f1fd6c27f462d337078f003fdca
#
_entry.id   7cc72f1fd6c27f462d337078f003fdca
#
_cell.length_a   1.000
_cell.length_b   1.000
_cell.length_c   1.000
_cell.angle_alpha   90.00
_cell.angle_beta   90.00
_cell.angle_gamma   90.00
#
_symmetry.space_group_name_H-M   'P 1'
#
loop_
_entity.id
_entity.type
_entity.pdbx_description
1 polymer ?
#
loop_
_entity_poly.entity_id
_entity_poly.type
_entity_poly.pdbx_seq_one_letter_code
_entity_poly.pdbx_strand_id
1 'polypeptide(L)'
;FIMSETEFLLWVRGPAFTAATVIMFAGIVVRFMEILLLGRKKNLAEARGSASTGGMSTMFRRSIPDADSFHRSGFTIISGYVFHIGLAIVILFFVPHILLFKDITGLSWPGLPSNVIDAISVVTMIALLAVLAHRLMNPVMRMLSGFSDYLVWFVTILPLITGYLAFHRIGLSAPMMLALHILSIELLMVLIPFTKLSHMFT
;
A
#
# COMPACT_ATOMS: atom_id res chain seq x y z
N PHE A 1 -7.75 27.05 21.76
CA PHE A 1 -8.47 27.01 20.45
C PHE A 1 -8.84 25.55 20.24
N ILE A 2 -10.10 25.19 20.44
CA ILE A 2 -10.58 23.83 20.17
C ILE A 2 -11.18 23.89 18.77
N MET A 3 -10.50 23.27 17.79
CA MET A 3 -11.03 23.12 16.43
C MET A 3 -12.31 22.27 16.48
N SER A 4 -13.33 22.67 15.73
CA SER A 4 -14.49 21.81 15.48
C SER A 4 -14.09 20.57 14.63
N GLU A 5 -14.87 19.51 14.72
CA GLU A 5 -14.61 18.28 13.93
C GLU A 5 -14.59 18.56 12.42
N THR A 6 -15.43 19.49 11.96
CA THR A 6 -15.48 19.89 10.54
C THR A 6 -14.24 20.66 10.14
N GLU A 7 -13.76 21.59 10.97
CA GLU A 7 -12.50 22.32 10.73
C GLU A 7 -11.31 21.36 10.70
N PHE A 8 -11.29 20.38 11.61
CA PHE A 8 -10.26 19.35 11.62
C PHE A 8 -10.27 18.52 10.33
N LEU A 9 -11.44 18.07 9.87
CA LEU A 9 -11.58 17.34 8.60
C LEU A 9 -11.10 18.20 7.41
N LEU A 10 -11.46 19.48 7.37
CA LEU A 10 -11.01 20.38 6.30
C LEU A 10 -9.49 20.58 6.31
N TRP A 11 -8.89 20.69 7.49
CA TRP A 11 -7.43 20.77 7.63
C TRP A 11 -6.74 19.49 7.13
N VAL A 12 -7.26 18.31 7.51
CA VAL A 12 -6.75 17.02 7.06
C VAL A 12 -6.87 16.91 5.54
N ARG A 13 -8.05 17.13 4.95
CA ARG A 13 -8.26 17.03 3.49
C ARG A 13 -7.48 18.05 2.66
N GLY A 14 -7.06 19.14 3.25
CA GLY A 14 -6.37 20.24 2.57
C GLY A 14 -4.87 20.28 2.87
N PRO A 15 -4.44 21.10 3.86
CA PRO A 15 -3.02 21.32 4.11
C PRO A 15 -2.24 20.05 4.44
N ALA A 16 -2.80 19.16 5.28
CA ALA A 16 -2.11 17.94 5.71
C ALA A 16 -1.94 16.95 4.54
N PHE A 17 -3.01 16.74 3.75
CA PHE A 17 -2.95 15.90 2.55
C PHE A 17 -1.95 16.42 1.51
N THR A 18 -1.92 17.74 1.29
CA THR A 18 -0.94 18.36 0.40
C THR A 18 0.48 18.15 0.88
N ALA A 19 0.74 18.35 2.18
CA ALA A 19 2.06 18.12 2.77
C ALA A 19 2.50 16.64 2.65
N ALA A 20 1.62 15.69 2.97
CA ALA A 20 1.90 14.26 2.84
C ALA A 20 2.19 13.88 1.38
N THR A 21 1.43 14.43 0.42
CA THR A 21 1.63 14.21 -1.00
C THR A 21 3.00 14.74 -1.47
N VAL A 22 3.36 15.96 -1.07
CA VAL A 22 4.67 16.55 -1.42
C VAL A 22 5.81 15.73 -0.84
N ILE A 23 5.73 15.32 0.45
CA ILE A 23 6.75 14.49 1.09
C ILE A 23 6.89 13.14 0.37
N MET A 24 5.78 12.50 0.04
CA MET A 24 5.79 11.23 -0.68
C MET A 24 6.48 11.35 -2.04
N PHE A 25 6.07 12.31 -2.87
CA PHE A 25 6.66 12.49 -4.20
C PHE A 25 8.13 12.91 -4.14
N ALA A 26 8.49 13.84 -3.25
CA ALA A 26 9.87 14.23 -3.05
C ALA A 26 10.74 13.04 -2.62
N GLY A 27 10.26 12.25 -1.67
CA GLY A 27 10.96 11.05 -1.21
C GLY A 27 11.10 9.99 -2.31
N ILE A 28 10.07 9.77 -3.14
CA ILE A 28 10.14 8.87 -4.31
C ILE A 28 11.18 9.37 -5.31
N VAL A 29 11.19 10.67 -5.62
CA VAL A 29 12.20 11.28 -6.51
C VAL A 29 13.60 11.05 -5.96
N VAL A 30 13.83 11.27 -4.65
CA VAL A 30 15.12 10.99 -4.02
C VAL A 30 15.52 9.53 -4.18
N ARG A 31 14.60 8.58 -3.98
CA ARG A 31 14.87 7.14 -4.20
C ARG A 31 15.26 6.82 -5.64
N PHE A 32 14.57 7.38 -6.61
CA PHE A 32 14.97 7.21 -8.02
C PHE A 32 16.33 7.84 -8.30
N MET A 33 16.62 9.02 -7.76
CA MET A 33 17.93 9.66 -7.88
C MET A 33 19.04 8.79 -7.28
N GLU A 34 18.83 8.23 -6.09
CA GLU A 34 19.76 7.28 -5.47
C GLU A 34 20.05 6.08 -6.40
N ILE A 35 19.01 5.45 -6.97
CA ILE A 35 19.17 4.33 -7.89
C ILE A 35 19.95 4.71 -9.15
N LEU A 36 19.71 5.91 -9.69
CA LEU A 36 20.35 6.37 -10.92
C LEU A 36 21.80 6.81 -10.68
N LEU A 37 22.08 7.47 -9.52
CA LEU A 37 23.38 8.09 -9.20
C LEU A 37 24.36 7.13 -8.50
N LEU A 38 23.90 6.06 -7.86
CA LEU A 38 24.74 5.08 -7.16
C LEU A 38 25.76 4.36 -8.06
N GLY A 39 25.71 4.59 -9.35
CA GLY A 39 26.61 4.00 -10.33
C GLY A 39 26.47 2.47 -10.43
N ARG A 40 26.31 1.96 -11.63
CA ARG A 40 26.28 0.52 -11.87
C ARG A 40 27.70 0.03 -12.10
N LYS A 41 28.17 -0.92 -11.28
CA LYS A 41 29.39 -1.66 -11.63
C LYS A 41 29.20 -2.27 -13.01
N LYS A 42 30.18 -2.02 -13.92
CA LYS A 42 30.12 -2.56 -15.26
C LYS A 42 30.07 -4.10 -15.19
N ASN A 43 29.01 -4.68 -15.72
CA ASN A 43 28.93 -6.13 -15.83
C ASN A 43 29.86 -6.56 -16.97
N LEU A 44 30.89 -7.34 -16.64
CA LEU A 44 31.89 -7.85 -17.61
C LEU A 44 31.42 -9.13 -18.30
N ALA A 45 30.29 -9.72 -17.87
CA ALA A 45 29.76 -10.90 -18.54
C ALA A 45 29.15 -10.52 -19.90
N GLU A 46 29.38 -11.38 -20.92
CA GLU A 46 28.76 -11.21 -22.22
C GLU A 46 27.22 -11.23 -22.12
N ALA A 47 26.57 -10.32 -22.83
CA ALA A 47 25.14 -10.26 -22.89
C ALA A 47 24.56 -11.48 -23.62
N ARG A 48 23.78 -12.32 -22.92
CA ARG A 48 23.13 -13.51 -23.50
C ARG A 48 21.85 -13.22 -24.27
N GLY A 49 21.48 -11.94 -24.44
CA GLY A 49 20.26 -11.52 -25.14
C GLY A 49 20.02 -10.02 -25.08
N SER A 50 18.90 -9.59 -25.65
CA SER A 50 18.49 -8.18 -25.64
C SER A 50 18.08 -7.74 -24.22
N ALA A 51 18.58 -6.59 -23.77
CA ALA A 51 18.27 -6.04 -22.45
C ALA A 51 16.75 -5.72 -22.28
N SER A 52 16.11 -5.22 -23.34
CA SER A 52 14.67 -4.88 -23.31
C SER A 52 13.80 -6.13 -23.26
N THR A 53 14.02 -7.09 -24.14
CA THR A 53 13.25 -8.35 -24.19
C THR A 53 13.50 -9.19 -22.93
N GLY A 54 14.76 -9.27 -22.47
CA GLY A 54 15.13 -9.95 -21.24
C GLY A 54 14.53 -9.29 -20.00
N GLY A 55 14.52 -7.95 -19.94
CA GLY A 55 13.89 -7.19 -18.86
C GLY A 55 12.39 -7.44 -18.77
N MET A 56 11.66 -7.30 -19.88
CA MET A 56 10.22 -7.57 -19.94
C MET A 56 9.88 -9.01 -19.54
N SER A 57 10.60 -9.99 -20.10
CA SER A 57 10.43 -11.41 -19.77
C SER A 57 10.67 -11.66 -18.27
N THR A 58 11.66 -11.00 -17.68
CA THR A 58 11.96 -11.14 -16.25
C THR A 58 10.87 -10.56 -15.37
N MET A 59 10.31 -9.40 -15.74
CA MET A 59 9.18 -8.79 -15.01
C MET A 59 7.99 -9.75 -14.97
N PHE A 60 7.58 -10.31 -16.10
CA PHE A 60 6.46 -11.25 -16.14
C PHE A 60 6.75 -12.56 -15.42
N ARG A 61 7.94 -13.14 -15.59
CA ARG A 61 8.30 -14.40 -14.93
C ARG A 61 8.40 -14.26 -13.41
N ARG A 62 8.90 -13.14 -12.91
CA ARG A 62 8.98 -12.88 -11.47
C ARG A 62 7.64 -12.54 -10.82
N SER A 63 6.65 -12.18 -11.63
CA SER A 63 5.26 -12.00 -11.14
C SER A 63 4.53 -13.31 -10.93
N ILE A 64 5.10 -14.44 -11.36
CA ILE A 64 4.54 -15.78 -11.13
C ILE A 64 5.57 -16.58 -10.32
N PRO A 65 5.22 -17.04 -9.10
CA PRO A 65 6.14 -17.81 -8.28
C PRO A 65 6.46 -19.14 -8.95
N ASP A 66 7.74 -19.54 -8.90
CA ASP A 66 8.15 -20.89 -9.31
C ASP A 66 7.67 -21.92 -8.27
N ALA A 67 7.63 -23.20 -8.70
CA ALA A 67 7.11 -24.30 -7.89
C ALA A 67 7.86 -24.46 -6.56
N ASP A 68 9.18 -24.30 -6.55
CA ASP A 68 10.00 -24.45 -5.35
C ASP A 68 9.76 -23.33 -4.35
N SER A 69 9.66 -22.09 -4.83
CA SER A 69 9.30 -20.94 -3.99
C SER A 69 7.89 -21.09 -3.43
N PHE A 70 6.95 -21.58 -4.24
CA PHE A 70 5.59 -21.82 -3.79
C PHE A 70 5.51 -22.91 -2.72
N HIS A 71 6.25 -24.01 -2.85
CA HIS A 71 6.31 -25.05 -1.84
C HIS A 71 6.86 -24.56 -0.49
N ARG A 72 7.88 -23.67 -0.53
CA ARG A 72 8.52 -23.15 0.70
C ARG A 72 7.74 -22.02 1.36
N SER A 73 7.05 -21.20 0.60
CA SER A 73 6.47 -19.93 1.07
C SER A 73 5.05 -19.68 0.57
N GLY A 74 4.33 -20.72 0.17
CA GLY A 74 3.01 -20.63 -0.47
C GLY A 74 2.01 -19.81 0.33
N PHE A 75 1.96 -19.96 1.64
CA PHE A 75 1.10 -19.17 2.50
C PHE A 75 1.38 -17.65 2.37
N THR A 76 2.65 -17.25 2.46
CA THR A 76 3.04 -15.84 2.35
C THR A 76 2.76 -15.29 0.95
N ILE A 77 3.01 -16.10 -0.08
CA ILE A 77 2.75 -15.72 -1.47
C ILE A 77 1.26 -15.50 -1.71
N ILE A 78 0.41 -16.47 -1.33
CA ILE A 78 -1.05 -16.38 -1.51
C ILE A 78 -1.59 -15.18 -0.72
N SER A 79 -1.24 -15.05 0.55
CA SER A 79 -1.69 -13.93 1.38
C SER A 79 -1.22 -12.59 0.83
N GLY A 80 -0.01 -12.52 0.28
CA GLY A 80 0.51 -11.33 -0.39
C GLY A 80 -0.31 -10.96 -1.63
N TYR A 81 -0.64 -11.91 -2.49
CA TYR A 81 -1.50 -11.64 -3.65
C TYR A 81 -2.90 -11.22 -3.24
N VAL A 82 -3.53 -11.94 -2.31
CA VAL A 82 -4.87 -11.60 -1.79
C VAL A 82 -4.86 -10.17 -1.25
N PHE A 83 -3.86 -9.80 -0.48
CA PHE A 83 -3.73 -8.44 0.05
C PHE A 83 -3.56 -7.40 -1.06
N HIS A 84 -2.59 -7.56 -1.97
CA HIS A 84 -2.30 -6.53 -2.98
C HIS A 84 -3.44 -6.38 -3.99
N ILE A 85 -4.02 -7.49 -4.45
CA ILE A 85 -5.16 -7.45 -5.38
C ILE A 85 -6.39 -6.87 -4.69
N GLY A 86 -6.68 -7.30 -3.46
CA GLY A 86 -7.81 -6.78 -2.69
C GLY A 86 -7.67 -5.28 -2.42
N LEU A 87 -6.49 -4.82 -2.00
CA LEU A 87 -6.21 -3.40 -1.79
C LEU A 87 -6.37 -2.61 -3.09
N ALA A 88 -5.84 -3.10 -4.21
CA ALA A 88 -5.98 -2.45 -5.51
C ALA A 88 -7.45 -2.33 -5.93
N ILE A 89 -8.26 -3.40 -5.73
CA ILE A 89 -9.69 -3.36 -6.03
C ILE A 89 -10.40 -2.31 -5.16
N VAL A 90 -10.14 -2.27 -3.86
CA VAL A 90 -10.76 -1.30 -2.94
C VAL A 90 -10.37 0.13 -3.34
N ILE A 91 -9.10 0.40 -3.62
CA ILE A 91 -8.66 1.74 -4.00
C ILE A 91 -9.27 2.18 -5.34
N LEU A 92 -9.29 1.29 -6.34
CA LEU A 92 -9.66 1.66 -7.70
C LEU A 92 -11.17 1.55 -7.98
N PHE A 93 -11.91 0.69 -7.28
CA PHE A 93 -13.31 0.41 -7.62
C PHE A 93 -14.31 0.78 -6.53
N PHE A 94 -13.87 1.32 -5.40
CA PHE A 94 -14.77 1.88 -4.40
C PHE A 94 -15.21 3.29 -4.83
N VAL A 95 -16.51 3.51 -4.91
CA VAL A 95 -17.09 4.76 -5.45
C VAL A 95 -16.52 6.04 -4.81
N PRO A 96 -16.39 6.17 -3.46
CA PRO A 96 -15.79 7.35 -2.86
C PRO A 96 -14.36 7.63 -3.33
N HIS A 97 -13.55 6.58 -3.57
CA HIS A 97 -12.20 6.75 -4.11
C HIS A 97 -12.22 7.19 -5.58
N ILE A 98 -13.14 6.65 -6.40
CA ILE A 98 -13.33 7.08 -7.79
C ILE A 98 -13.69 8.56 -7.86
N LEU A 99 -14.55 9.04 -6.96
CA LEU A 99 -14.90 10.46 -6.88
C LEU A 99 -13.69 11.32 -6.51
N LEU A 100 -12.82 10.85 -5.60
CA LEU A 100 -11.56 11.52 -5.28
C LEU A 100 -10.63 11.59 -6.51
N PHE A 101 -10.48 10.49 -7.25
CA PHE A 101 -9.70 10.49 -8.50
C PHE A 101 -10.28 11.46 -9.53
N LYS A 102 -11.60 11.49 -9.66
CA LYS A 102 -12.29 12.43 -10.56
C LYS A 102 -12.01 13.88 -10.17
N ASP A 103 -12.07 14.20 -8.90
CA ASP A 103 -11.81 15.57 -8.41
C ASP A 103 -10.36 16.03 -8.69
N ILE A 104 -9.40 15.09 -8.61
CA ILE A 104 -7.97 15.41 -8.81
C ILE A 104 -7.58 15.39 -10.28
N THR A 105 -8.05 14.40 -11.05
CA THR A 105 -7.56 14.11 -12.42
C THR A 105 -8.58 14.38 -13.52
N GLY A 106 -9.86 14.53 -13.17
CA GLY A 106 -10.97 14.58 -14.12
C GLY A 106 -11.43 13.22 -14.64
N LEU A 107 -10.72 12.12 -14.32
CA LEU A 107 -11.01 10.78 -14.80
C LEU A 107 -11.97 10.04 -13.86
N SER A 108 -12.93 9.32 -14.41
CA SER A 108 -13.83 8.45 -13.63
C SER A 108 -14.19 7.21 -14.43
N TRP A 109 -14.54 6.15 -13.71
CA TRP A 109 -14.94 4.85 -14.25
C TRP A 109 -16.04 4.22 -13.38
N PRO A 110 -16.70 3.15 -13.85
CA PRO A 110 -17.72 2.46 -13.06
C PRO A 110 -17.10 1.82 -11.81
N GLY A 111 -17.78 2.02 -10.66
CA GLY A 111 -17.42 1.36 -9.40
C GLY A 111 -18.06 -0.01 -9.25
N LEU A 112 -17.56 -0.80 -8.30
CA LEU A 112 -18.18 -2.04 -7.87
C LEU A 112 -19.27 -1.76 -6.81
N PRO A 113 -20.25 -2.67 -6.69
CA PRO A 113 -21.25 -2.60 -5.61
C PRO A 113 -20.61 -2.60 -4.22
N SER A 114 -21.16 -1.82 -3.29
CA SER A 114 -20.59 -1.66 -1.95
C SER A 114 -20.44 -2.97 -1.18
N ASN A 115 -21.40 -3.91 -1.32
CA ASN A 115 -21.32 -5.22 -0.69
C ASN A 115 -20.15 -6.08 -1.20
N VAL A 116 -19.76 -5.91 -2.47
CA VAL A 116 -18.59 -6.58 -3.05
C VAL A 116 -17.31 -5.95 -2.50
N ILE A 117 -17.24 -4.63 -2.43
CA ILE A 117 -16.12 -3.90 -1.84
C ILE A 117 -15.95 -4.25 -0.35
N ASP A 118 -17.05 -4.35 0.41
CA ASP A 118 -17.02 -4.77 1.81
C ASP A 118 -16.43 -6.17 1.98
N ALA A 119 -16.91 -7.12 1.21
CA ALA A 119 -16.41 -8.49 1.25
C ALA A 119 -14.90 -8.55 0.93
N ILE A 120 -14.46 -7.83 -0.11
CA ILE A 120 -13.05 -7.75 -0.50
C ILE A 120 -12.23 -7.07 0.60
N SER A 121 -12.72 -5.99 1.20
CA SER A 121 -12.04 -5.29 2.30
C SER A 121 -11.81 -6.20 3.50
N VAL A 122 -12.84 -6.96 3.90
CA VAL A 122 -12.75 -7.94 5.00
C VAL A 122 -11.74 -9.03 4.67
N VAL A 123 -11.79 -9.62 3.48
CA VAL A 123 -10.82 -10.65 3.03
C VAL A 123 -9.40 -10.09 3.03
N THR A 124 -9.21 -8.86 2.58
CA THR A 124 -7.92 -8.18 2.56
C THR A 124 -7.37 -7.96 3.98
N MET A 125 -8.21 -7.51 4.91
CA MET A 125 -7.84 -7.37 6.33
C MET A 125 -7.48 -8.71 6.96
N ILE A 126 -8.28 -9.77 6.69
CA ILE A 126 -7.99 -11.13 7.18
C ILE A 126 -6.64 -11.62 6.65
N ALA A 127 -6.32 -11.39 5.37
CA ALA A 127 -5.03 -11.76 4.79
C ALA A 127 -3.86 -11.06 5.51
N LEU A 128 -3.98 -9.76 5.81
CA LEU A 128 -2.96 -9.03 6.58
C LEU A 128 -2.82 -9.56 8.01
N LEU A 129 -3.92 -9.85 8.69
CA LEU A 129 -3.90 -10.43 10.03
C LEU A 129 -3.26 -11.83 10.02
N ALA A 130 -3.56 -12.63 9.01
CA ALA A 130 -2.98 -13.96 8.83
C ALA A 130 -1.46 -13.89 8.60
N VAL A 131 -0.99 -12.91 7.80
CA VAL A 131 0.45 -12.66 7.63
C VAL A 131 1.12 -12.26 8.94
N LEU A 132 0.49 -11.40 9.75
CA LEU A 132 1.01 -11.06 11.07
C LEU A 132 1.06 -12.27 12.00
N ALA A 133 -0.03 -13.02 12.08
CA ALA A 133 -0.09 -14.24 12.89
C ALA A 133 1.00 -15.25 12.49
N HIS A 134 1.15 -15.50 11.19
CA HIS A 134 2.21 -16.36 10.67
C HIS A 134 3.62 -15.87 11.06
N ARG A 135 3.86 -14.55 10.96
CA ARG A 135 5.14 -13.92 11.35
C ARG A 135 5.42 -14.09 12.85
N LEU A 136 4.41 -13.94 13.70
CA LEU A 136 4.56 -14.08 15.15
C LEU A 136 4.72 -15.54 15.60
N MET A 137 4.03 -16.47 14.92
CA MET A 137 4.05 -17.90 15.25
C MET A 137 5.29 -18.63 14.71
N ASN A 138 5.84 -18.18 13.60
CA ASN A 138 7.04 -18.80 13.03
C ASN A 138 8.31 -18.25 13.70
N PRO A 139 9.10 -19.08 14.41
CA PRO A 139 10.29 -18.62 15.15
C PRO A 139 11.34 -17.96 14.24
N VAL A 140 11.53 -18.48 13.03
CA VAL A 140 12.50 -17.94 12.07
C VAL A 140 12.06 -16.58 11.58
N MET A 141 10.78 -16.44 11.18
CA MET A 141 10.22 -15.17 10.73
C MET A 141 10.27 -14.12 11.85
N ARG A 142 9.94 -14.52 13.09
CA ARG A 142 10.00 -13.63 14.25
C ARG A 142 11.42 -13.16 14.54
N MET A 143 12.41 -14.03 14.45
CA MET A 143 13.82 -13.70 14.65
C MET A 143 14.36 -12.72 13.58
N LEU A 144 13.88 -12.86 12.33
CA LEU A 144 14.27 -12.00 11.21
C LEU A 144 13.48 -10.68 11.15
N SER A 145 12.44 -10.53 11.97
CA SER A 145 11.58 -9.35 11.95
C SER A 145 12.05 -8.31 12.94
N GLY A 146 12.28 -7.10 12.47
CA GLY A 146 12.58 -5.93 13.30
C GLY A 146 11.37 -5.00 13.47
N PHE A 147 11.54 -3.93 14.24
CA PHE A 147 10.52 -2.89 14.46
C PHE A 147 9.94 -2.36 13.14
N SER A 148 10.76 -2.13 12.13
CA SER A 148 10.33 -1.64 10.83
C SER A 148 9.29 -2.56 10.14
N ASP A 149 9.39 -3.89 10.33
CA ASP A 149 8.46 -4.83 9.72
C ASP A 149 7.06 -4.75 10.35
N TYR A 150 6.99 -4.58 11.66
CA TYR A 150 5.73 -4.40 12.38
C TYR A 150 5.14 -3.02 12.14
N LEU A 151 5.98 -1.98 12.07
CA LEU A 151 5.54 -0.63 11.73
C LEU A 151 4.89 -0.60 10.34
N VAL A 152 5.56 -1.15 9.33
CA VAL A 152 5.04 -1.24 7.96
C VAL A 152 3.71 -1.99 7.92
N TRP A 153 3.62 -3.12 8.61
CA TRP A 153 2.37 -3.87 8.70
C TRP A 153 1.25 -3.03 9.34
N PHE A 154 1.55 -2.35 10.46
CA PHE A 154 0.58 -1.53 11.18
C PHE A 154 0.06 -0.36 10.33
N VAL A 155 0.95 0.40 9.71
CA VAL A 155 0.53 1.56 8.89
C VAL A 155 -0.19 1.13 7.60
N THR A 156 -0.01 -0.11 7.18
CA THR A 156 -0.70 -0.66 6.00
C THR A 156 -2.12 -1.11 6.33
N ILE A 157 -2.36 -1.74 7.49
CA ILE A 157 -3.71 -2.18 7.88
C ILE A 157 -4.58 -1.02 8.36
N LEU A 158 -3.97 0.03 8.89
CA LEU A 158 -4.69 1.16 9.51
C LEU A 158 -5.68 1.84 8.55
N PRO A 159 -5.34 2.18 7.29
CA PRO A 159 -6.30 2.72 6.34
C PRO A 159 -7.47 1.78 6.02
N LEU A 160 -7.23 0.48 5.96
CA LEU A 160 -8.31 -0.50 5.70
C LEU A 160 -9.31 -0.52 6.85
N ILE A 161 -8.84 -0.56 8.10
CA ILE A 161 -9.71 -0.54 9.29
C ILE A 161 -10.45 0.78 9.38
N THR A 162 -9.74 1.90 9.31
CA THR A 162 -10.36 3.23 9.45
C THR A 162 -11.32 3.53 8.32
N GLY A 163 -11.02 3.11 7.09
CA GLY A 163 -11.91 3.25 5.95
C GLY A 163 -13.19 2.43 6.06
N TYR A 164 -13.07 1.17 6.52
CA TYR A 164 -14.21 0.31 6.79
C TYR A 164 -15.12 0.92 7.87
N LEU A 165 -14.54 1.36 8.99
CA LEU A 165 -15.28 2.01 10.09
C LEU A 165 -15.94 3.33 9.65
N ALA A 166 -15.24 4.14 8.85
CA ALA A 166 -15.77 5.40 8.33
C ALA A 166 -16.97 5.18 7.40
N PHE A 167 -16.89 4.20 6.52
CA PHE A 167 -17.97 3.88 5.58
C PHE A 167 -19.21 3.36 6.30
N HIS A 168 -19.04 2.47 7.29
CA HIS A 168 -20.13 1.90 8.07
C HIS A 168 -20.60 2.80 9.23
N ARG A 169 -19.98 3.99 9.42
CA ARG A 169 -20.29 4.95 10.49
C ARG A 169 -20.20 4.32 11.88
N ILE A 170 -19.19 3.49 12.09
CA ILE A 170 -18.92 2.82 13.36
C ILE A 170 -17.86 3.61 14.13
N GLY A 171 -18.11 3.89 15.39
CA GLY A 171 -17.19 4.57 16.31
C GLY A 171 -17.53 6.04 16.52
N LEU A 172 -16.66 6.93 16.09
CA LEU A 172 -16.80 8.37 16.26
C LEU A 172 -17.80 8.98 15.25
N SER A 173 -17.98 10.31 15.31
CA SER A 173 -18.77 11.03 14.33
C SER A 173 -18.26 10.83 12.90
N ALA A 174 -19.13 10.95 11.89
CA ALA A 174 -18.75 10.74 10.50
C ALA A 174 -17.59 11.65 10.03
N PRO A 175 -17.55 12.96 10.37
CA PRO A 175 -16.40 13.81 10.03
C PRO A 175 -15.11 13.33 10.67
N MET A 176 -15.15 12.91 11.94
CA MET A 176 -13.96 12.46 12.67
C MET A 176 -13.43 11.12 12.12
N MET A 177 -14.32 10.16 11.85
CA MET A 177 -13.91 8.87 11.25
C MET A 177 -13.30 9.06 9.86
N LEU A 178 -13.86 9.94 9.04
CA LEU A 178 -13.31 10.27 7.75
C LEU A 178 -11.93 10.96 7.87
N ALA A 179 -11.78 11.88 8.81
CA ALA A 179 -10.51 12.53 9.09
C ALA A 179 -9.44 11.53 9.53
N LEU A 180 -9.77 10.58 10.41
CA LEU A 180 -8.86 9.52 10.84
C LEU A 180 -8.46 8.58 9.69
N HIS A 181 -9.40 8.27 8.80
CA HIS A 181 -9.09 7.49 7.60
C HIS A 181 -8.09 8.23 6.70
N ILE A 182 -8.32 9.50 6.41
CA ILE A 182 -7.41 10.30 5.58
C ILE A 182 -6.03 10.43 6.24
N LEU A 183 -5.98 10.74 7.55
CA LEU A 183 -4.71 10.79 8.29
C LEU A 183 -3.94 9.47 8.26
N SER A 184 -4.63 8.34 8.32
CA SER A 184 -3.98 7.02 8.22
C SER A 184 -3.35 6.79 6.83
N ILE A 185 -3.98 7.31 5.78
CA ILE A 185 -3.43 7.29 4.41
C ILE A 185 -2.24 8.25 4.31
N GLU A 186 -2.36 9.46 4.87
CA GLU A 186 -1.26 10.43 4.89
C GLU A 186 -0.02 9.89 5.60
N LEU A 187 -0.21 9.22 6.74
CA LEU A 187 0.87 8.54 7.45
C LEU A 187 1.52 7.47 6.57
N LEU A 188 0.71 6.66 5.88
CA LEU A 188 1.20 5.66 4.94
C LEU A 188 1.99 6.32 3.80
N MET A 189 1.45 7.39 3.18
CA MET A 189 2.09 8.14 2.11
C MET A 189 3.46 8.67 2.52
N VAL A 190 3.55 9.31 3.69
CA VAL A 190 4.82 9.84 4.23
C VAL A 190 5.85 8.73 4.44
N LEU A 191 5.42 7.55 4.90
CA LEU A 191 6.33 6.44 5.21
C LEU A 191 6.74 5.59 3.99
N ILE A 192 6.00 5.65 2.88
CA ILE A 192 6.32 4.89 1.66
C ILE A 192 7.79 5.05 1.23
N PRO A 193 8.34 6.26 1.02
CA PRO A 193 9.69 6.40 0.50
C PRO A 193 10.80 6.05 1.52
N PHE A 194 10.49 6.05 2.82
CA PHE A 194 11.48 5.89 3.89
C PHE A 194 11.51 4.49 4.52
N THR A 195 10.61 3.61 4.10
CA THR A 195 10.46 2.28 4.68
C THR A 195 10.54 1.19 3.61
N LYS A 196 10.39 -0.07 4.03
CA LYS A 196 10.30 -1.23 3.12
C LYS A 196 9.10 -1.16 2.14
N LEU A 197 8.18 -0.21 2.32
CA LEU A 197 7.09 0.04 1.37
C LEU A 197 7.61 0.56 0.02
N SER A 198 8.83 1.12 -0.03
CA SER A 198 9.49 1.54 -1.27
C SER A 198 9.73 0.40 -2.27
N HIS A 199 9.54 -0.88 -1.87
CA HIS A 199 9.64 -2.03 -2.79
C HIS A 199 8.74 -1.94 -4.04
N MET A 200 7.76 -1.04 -4.04
CA MET A 200 6.95 -0.71 -5.22
C MET A 200 7.77 -0.07 -6.35
N PHE A 201 8.91 0.57 -6.00
CA PHE A 201 9.70 1.41 -6.91
C PHE A 201 11.15 0.94 -7.05
N THR A 202 11.62 -0.03 -6.24
CA THR A 202 13.03 -0.46 -6.17
C THR A 202 13.23 -1.94 -6.53
#